data_9911f23a949aa5756e84a074fa859a06
#
_entry.id   9911f23a949aa5756e84a074fa859a06
#
_cell.length_a   1.000
_cell.length_b   1.000
_cell.length_c   1.000
_cell.angle_alpha   90.00
_cell.angle_beta   90.00
_cell.angle_gamma   90.00
#
_symmetry.space_group_name_H-M   'P 1'
#
loop_
_entity.id
_entity.type
_entity.pdbx_description
1 polymer ?
#
loop_
_entity_poly.entity_id
_entity_poly.type
_entity_poly.pdbx_seq_one_letter_code
_entity_poly.pdbx_strand_id
1 'polypeptide(L)'
;MNLTVLLHDNHVYGLTKKQASPTSPRGLKSNTTPRGSTLEAMNPLTVSLGVTNASFIAQAVDWIPELLYEIIQKAYHHRGFSFVRIIQRCPEFLPKMFEPWLHDPNKTLLLTHENGLQPSPDMSRIYKNQRAHDPLDIHRAREIASSEDPIPVGILYQNPEVPCYEDLRGAGKPRTVDGVRKGLDAE
;
A
#
# COMPACT_ATOMS: atom_id res chain seq x y z
N MET A 1 -12.96 -10.85 0.43
CA MET A 1 -13.55 -9.79 1.28
C MET A 1 -13.37 -8.47 0.55
N ASN A 2 -14.42 -7.67 0.45
CA ASN A 2 -14.35 -6.32 -0.13
C ASN A 2 -13.93 -5.34 0.97
N LEU A 3 -12.62 -5.09 1.09
CA LEU A 3 -12.02 -4.33 2.19
C LEU A 3 -10.83 -3.52 1.69
N THR A 4 -10.77 -2.25 2.05
CA THR A 4 -9.60 -1.40 1.81
C THR A 4 -8.87 -1.14 3.12
N VAL A 5 -7.58 -1.46 3.16
CA VAL A 5 -6.66 -1.21 4.27
C VAL A 5 -5.70 -0.09 3.88
N LEU A 6 -5.69 0.98 4.66
CA LEU A 6 -4.74 2.08 4.52
C LEU A 6 -3.73 1.98 5.67
N LEU A 7 -2.50 1.59 5.37
CA LEU A 7 -1.40 1.53 6.34
C LEU A 7 -0.65 2.87 6.34
N HIS A 8 -0.82 3.66 7.40
CA HIS A 8 0.00 4.85 7.64
C HIS A 8 1.34 4.43 8.26
N ASP A 9 2.41 4.55 7.49
CA ASP A 9 3.75 4.11 7.89
C ASP A 9 4.70 5.30 8.01
N ASN A 10 5.01 5.67 9.24
CA ASN A 10 5.95 6.73 9.58
C ASN A 10 7.22 6.22 10.25
N HIS A 11 7.48 4.91 10.19
CA HIS A 11 8.61 4.21 10.77
C HIS A 11 8.75 4.31 12.30
N VAL A 12 7.67 4.71 13.00
CA VAL A 12 7.68 4.83 14.47
C VAL A 12 6.26 4.79 15.03
N TYR A 13 6.08 4.29 16.25
CA TYR A 13 4.84 4.50 16.98
C TYR A 13 4.84 5.90 17.62
N GLY A 14 4.22 6.86 16.91
CA GLY A 14 4.19 8.27 17.32
C GLY A 14 3.33 8.52 18.56
N LEU A 15 2.11 7.94 18.61
CA LEU A 15 1.18 8.15 19.73
C LEU A 15 1.78 7.77 21.08
N THR A 16 2.56 6.71 21.12
CA THR A 16 3.22 6.19 22.33
C THR A 16 4.60 6.80 22.58
N LYS A 17 4.88 7.95 21.97
CA LYS A 17 6.07 8.77 22.16
C LYS A 17 7.38 8.08 21.72
N LYS A 18 7.48 7.79 20.41
CA LYS A 18 8.72 7.29 19.79
C LYS A 18 9.11 5.87 20.19
N GLN A 19 8.18 4.95 20.19
CA GLN A 19 8.52 3.52 20.26
C GLN A 19 8.89 2.99 18.87
N ALA A 20 9.82 2.02 18.82
CA ALA A 20 10.13 1.33 17.58
C ALA A 20 8.91 0.54 17.08
N SER A 21 8.60 0.67 15.79
CA SER A 21 7.60 -0.11 15.07
C SER A 21 8.27 -1.23 14.27
N PRO A 22 7.54 -2.19 13.71
CA PRO A 22 8.11 -3.19 12.81
C PRO A 22 8.79 -2.61 11.58
N THR A 23 8.37 -1.42 11.13
CA THR A 23 8.96 -0.71 9.98
C THR A 23 10.08 0.25 10.36
N SER A 24 10.48 0.31 11.64
CA SER A 24 11.60 1.14 12.08
C SER A 24 12.91 0.63 11.49
N PRO A 25 13.74 1.49 10.87
CA PRO A 25 14.99 1.07 10.28
C PRO A 25 15.99 0.60 11.36
N ARG A 26 16.88 -0.30 10.96
CA ARG A 26 17.96 -0.77 11.82
C ARG A 26 18.80 0.41 12.32
N GLY A 27 19.15 0.38 13.59
CA GLY A 27 19.91 1.44 14.25
C GLY A 27 19.06 2.61 14.75
N LEU A 28 17.74 2.66 14.47
CA LEU A 28 16.86 3.72 14.98
C LEU A 28 16.84 3.70 16.52
N LYS A 29 17.28 4.82 17.13
CA LYS A 29 17.19 5.03 18.58
C LYS A 29 15.79 5.51 18.95
N SER A 30 15.16 4.78 19.85
CA SER A 30 13.81 5.08 20.35
C SER A 30 13.71 4.82 21.86
N ASN A 31 12.58 5.12 22.45
CA ASN A 31 12.34 4.88 23.88
C ASN A 31 12.42 3.39 24.24
N THR A 32 12.04 2.51 23.32
CA THR A 32 12.09 1.05 23.51
C THR A 32 13.42 0.44 23.03
N THR A 33 14.16 1.14 22.19
CA THR A 33 15.46 0.71 21.66
C THR A 33 16.52 1.81 21.82
N PRO A 34 16.94 2.16 23.06
CA PRO A 34 17.85 3.30 23.30
C PRO A 34 19.23 3.12 22.68
N ARG A 35 19.66 1.87 22.46
CA ARG A 35 20.93 1.54 21.78
C ARG A 35 20.78 1.38 20.25
N GLY A 36 19.57 1.56 19.74
CA GLY A 36 19.22 1.37 18.35
C GLY A 36 18.49 0.04 18.08
N SER A 37 17.59 0.03 17.10
CA SER A 37 16.93 -1.18 16.61
C SER A 37 17.98 -2.16 16.05
N THR A 38 17.88 -3.44 16.40
CA THR A 38 18.80 -4.49 15.95
C THR A 38 18.33 -5.25 14.72
N LEU A 39 17.02 -5.23 14.45
CA LEU A 39 16.40 -5.92 13.33
C LEU A 39 16.28 -5.00 12.13
N GLU A 40 16.30 -5.61 10.95
CA GLU A 40 15.93 -4.92 9.70
C GLU A 40 14.45 -4.56 9.72
N ALA A 41 14.11 -3.45 9.07
CA ALA A 41 12.73 -3.03 8.95
C ALA A 41 11.91 -4.04 8.14
N MET A 42 10.70 -4.35 8.62
CA MET A 42 9.73 -5.08 7.81
C MET A 42 9.29 -4.20 6.63
N ASN A 43 9.29 -4.76 5.44
CA ASN A 43 8.71 -4.10 4.27
C ASN A 43 7.26 -4.56 4.06
N PRO A 44 6.26 -3.68 4.32
CA PRO A 44 4.84 -4.04 4.21
C PRO A 44 4.40 -4.43 2.80
N LEU A 45 5.06 -3.92 1.76
CA LEU A 45 4.74 -4.27 0.37
C LEU A 45 5.13 -5.70 0.04
N THR A 46 6.35 -6.12 0.42
CA THR A 46 6.81 -7.49 0.17
C THR A 46 5.97 -8.51 0.94
N VAL A 47 5.57 -8.18 2.17
CA VAL A 47 4.67 -9.01 2.98
C VAL A 47 3.30 -9.14 2.28
N SER A 48 2.71 -8.01 1.85
CA SER A 48 1.39 -8.00 1.21
C SER A 48 1.40 -8.72 -0.15
N LEU A 49 2.47 -8.56 -0.95
CA LEU A 49 2.64 -9.26 -2.23
C LEU A 49 2.95 -10.76 -2.07
N GLY A 50 3.27 -11.22 -0.87
CA GLY A 50 3.43 -12.62 -0.51
C GLY A 50 2.11 -13.31 -0.13
N VAL A 51 1.04 -12.54 0.12
CA VAL A 51 -0.27 -13.08 0.51
C VAL A 51 -0.97 -13.69 -0.70
N THR A 52 -1.42 -14.95 -0.57
CA THR A 52 -2.25 -15.60 -1.59
C THR A 52 -3.57 -14.84 -1.75
N ASN A 53 -4.01 -14.65 -2.97
CA ASN A 53 -5.22 -13.89 -3.32
C ASN A 53 -5.18 -12.38 -2.95
N ALA A 54 -3.99 -11.80 -2.75
CA ALA A 54 -3.87 -10.35 -2.80
C ALA A 54 -4.36 -9.85 -4.16
N SER A 55 -5.22 -8.82 -4.18
CA SER A 55 -5.85 -8.36 -5.42
C SER A 55 -5.56 -6.91 -5.78
N PHE A 56 -5.16 -6.09 -4.81
CA PHE A 56 -4.72 -4.71 -5.05
C PHE A 56 -3.67 -4.31 -4.01
N ILE A 57 -2.47 -3.95 -4.47
CA ILE A 57 -1.36 -3.49 -3.64
C ILE A 57 -0.80 -2.20 -4.23
N ALA A 58 -0.76 -1.15 -3.44
CA ALA A 58 -0.25 0.16 -3.87
C ALA A 58 0.58 0.84 -2.79
N GLN A 59 1.37 1.82 -3.20
CA GLN A 59 2.10 2.71 -2.30
C GLN A 59 1.91 4.17 -2.69
N ALA A 60 1.69 5.00 -1.70
CA ALA A 60 1.58 6.44 -1.79
C ALA A 60 2.50 7.11 -0.77
N VAL A 61 2.68 8.42 -0.91
CA VAL A 61 3.43 9.25 0.03
C VAL A 61 2.60 10.48 0.40
N ASP A 62 2.74 11.00 1.63
CA ASP A 62 1.91 12.10 2.14
C ASP A 62 2.27 13.47 1.53
N TRP A 63 3.45 13.57 0.90
CA TRP A 63 3.89 14.83 0.26
C TRP A 63 3.53 14.96 -1.22
N ILE A 64 2.81 13.97 -1.79
CA ILE A 64 2.25 14.03 -3.16
C ILE A 64 0.73 13.78 -3.06
N PRO A 65 -0.04 14.78 -2.58
CA PRO A 65 -1.46 14.58 -2.27
C PRO A 65 -2.31 14.24 -3.49
N GLU A 66 -1.95 14.70 -4.69
CA GLU A 66 -2.65 14.36 -5.93
C GLU A 66 -2.63 12.84 -6.18
N LEU A 67 -1.43 12.23 -6.14
CA LEU A 67 -1.28 10.79 -6.34
C LEU A 67 -1.85 9.98 -5.17
N LEU A 68 -1.70 10.46 -3.93
CA LEU A 68 -2.31 9.84 -2.75
C LEU A 68 -3.83 9.73 -2.92
N TYR A 69 -4.47 10.81 -3.33
CA TYR A 69 -5.91 10.83 -3.57
C TYR A 69 -6.31 9.84 -4.67
N GLU A 70 -5.63 9.86 -5.82
CA GLU A 70 -5.91 8.95 -6.94
C GLU A 70 -5.76 7.48 -6.54
N ILE A 71 -4.68 7.13 -5.82
CA ILE A 71 -4.43 5.77 -5.35
C ILE A 71 -5.54 5.30 -4.40
N ILE A 72 -5.95 6.14 -3.44
CA ILE A 72 -7.04 5.81 -2.52
C ILE A 72 -8.35 5.60 -3.27
N GLN A 73 -8.66 6.45 -4.25
CA GLN A 73 -9.86 6.30 -5.08
C GLN A 73 -9.85 4.96 -5.83
N LYS A 74 -8.74 4.60 -6.47
CA LYS A 74 -8.60 3.33 -7.19
C LYS A 74 -8.71 2.13 -6.24
N ALA A 75 -8.10 2.21 -5.06
CA ALA A 75 -8.19 1.17 -4.03
C ALA A 75 -9.63 0.99 -3.51
N TYR A 76 -10.36 2.08 -3.32
CA TYR A 76 -11.76 2.07 -2.89
C TYR A 76 -12.69 1.46 -3.93
N HIS A 77 -12.48 1.74 -5.21
CA HIS A 77 -13.29 1.20 -6.30
C HIS A 77 -12.91 -0.23 -6.71
N HIS A 78 -11.75 -0.72 -6.27
CA HIS A 78 -11.36 -2.09 -6.55
C HIS A 78 -12.25 -3.08 -5.80
N ARG A 79 -12.80 -4.05 -6.55
CA ARG A 79 -13.62 -5.11 -5.97
C ARG A 79 -12.74 -6.21 -5.40
N GLY A 80 -12.61 -6.28 -4.08
CA GLY A 80 -11.77 -7.28 -3.41
C GLY A 80 -11.00 -6.68 -2.24
N PHE A 81 -9.86 -7.27 -1.93
CA PHE A 81 -8.97 -6.77 -0.89
C PHE A 81 -7.95 -5.80 -1.46
N SER A 82 -7.98 -4.58 -0.97
CA SER A 82 -7.02 -3.52 -1.32
C SER A 82 -6.13 -3.17 -0.13
N PHE A 83 -4.82 -3.11 -0.38
CA PHE A 83 -3.83 -2.67 0.59
C PHE A 83 -3.05 -1.48 0.02
N VAL A 84 -3.04 -0.37 0.73
CA VAL A 84 -2.28 0.84 0.38
C VAL A 84 -1.34 1.19 1.52
N ARG A 85 -0.03 1.12 1.29
CA ARG A 85 0.97 1.71 2.19
C ARG A 85 1.08 3.21 1.89
N ILE A 86 0.89 4.03 2.90
CA ILE A 86 1.06 5.48 2.84
C ILE A 86 2.29 5.83 3.67
N ILE A 87 3.41 6.13 3.01
CA ILE A 87 4.59 6.66 3.70
C ILE A 87 4.24 8.05 4.20
N GLN A 88 4.30 8.23 5.50
CA GLN A 88 3.86 9.44 6.18
C GLN A 88 5.00 10.03 7.00
N ARG A 89 5.18 11.34 6.92
CA ARG A 89 6.14 12.04 7.78
C ARG A 89 5.67 12.06 9.23
N CYS A 90 6.62 11.94 10.16
CA CYS A 90 6.38 12.19 11.59
C CYS A 90 7.19 13.42 12.02
N PRO A 91 6.59 14.64 11.98
CA PRO A 91 7.32 15.87 12.26
C PRO A 91 7.82 15.97 13.71
N GLU A 92 7.18 15.27 14.64
CA GLU A 92 7.53 15.31 16.06
C GLU A 92 8.70 14.39 16.41
N PHE A 93 8.64 13.10 16.02
CA PHE A 93 9.58 12.09 16.50
C PHE A 93 10.67 11.71 15.49
N LEU A 94 10.38 11.85 14.19
CA LEU A 94 11.31 11.55 13.10
C LEU A 94 11.26 12.64 12.01
N PRO A 95 11.50 13.93 12.35
CA PRO A 95 11.29 15.04 11.43
C PRO A 95 12.14 14.95 10.17
N LYS A 96 13.31 14.31 10.24
CA LYS A 96 14.27 14.23 9.12
C LYS A 96 14.24 12.88 8.38
N MET A 97 13.37 11.95 8.76
CA MET A 97 13.39 10.59 8.21
C MET A 97 13.25 10.58 6.69
N PHE A 98 12.34 11.37 6.16
CA PHE A 98 12.01 11.39 4.73
C PHE A 98 12.52 12.64 3.98
N GLU A 99 13.33 13.49 4.63
CA GLU A 99 13.91 14.70 4.00
C GLU A 99 14.62 14.41 2.66
N PRO A 100 15.43 13.32 2.51
CA PRO A 100 16.11 13.04 1.25
C PRO A 100 15.17 12.85 0.06
N TRP A 101 14.00 12.26 0.29
CA TRP A 101 12.99 12.02 -0.76
C TRP A 101 12.07 13.23 -0.95
N LEU A 102 11.82 13.99 0.11
CA LEU A 102 11.01 15.20 0.05
C LEU A 102 11.68 16.30 -0.80
N HIS A 103 13.00 16.42 -0.71
CA HIS A 103 13.76 17.46 -1.38
C HIS A 103 14.34 17.06 -2.74
N ASP A 104 14.30 15.77 -3.10
CA ASP A 104 14.77 15.27 -4.39
C ASP A 104 13.69 14.42 -5.08
N PRO A 105 12.91 15.01 -6.01
CA PRO A 105 11.89 14.29 -6.77
C PRO A 105 12.42 13.07 -7.55
N ASN A 106 13.72 13.02 -7.89
CA ASN A 106 14.30 11.88 -8.60
C ASN A 106 14.40 10.62 -7.72
N LYS A 107 14.33 10.78 -6.39
CA LYS A 107 14.25 9.68 -5.43
C LYS A 107 12.86 9.06 -5.29
N THR A 108 11.88 9.61 -5.98
CA THR A 108 10.54 9.04 -6.11
C THR A 108 10.42 8.38 -7.48
N LEU A 109 10.11 7.08 -7.51
CA LEU A 109 9.85 6.33 -8.74
C LEU A 109 8.35 6.25 -8.98
N LEU A 110 7.82 6.98 -9.96
CA LEU A 110 6.42 6.88 -10.33
C LEU A 110 6.19 5.64 -11.23
N LEU A 111 5.27 4.79 -10.81
CA LEU A 111 4.81 3.65 -11.59
C LEU A 111 3.64 4.09 -12.46
N THR A 112 3.82 4.07 -13.78
CA THR A 112 2.85 4.57 -14.75
C THR A 112 2.29 3.45 -15.59
N HIS A 113 0.97 3.42 -15.78
CA HIS A 113 0.30 2.48 -16.67
C HIS A 113 -1.10 2.98 -17.02
N GLU A 114 -1.63 2.60 -18.18
CA GLU A 114 -3.01 2.97 -18.59
C GLU A 114 -4.07 2.47 -17.60
N ASN A 115 -3.86 1.27 -17.04
CA ASN A 115 -4.73 0.67 -16.01
C ASN A 115 -4.28 1.02 -14.57
N GLY A 116 -3.17 1.73 -14.41
CA GLY A 116 -2.59 2.13 -13.14
C GLY A 116 -2.74 3.63 -12.89
N LEU A 117 -1.61 4.29 -12.62
CA LEU A 117 -1.55 5.75 -12.48
C LEU A 117 -1.17 6.41 -13.82
N GLN A 118 -1.80 7.53 -14.06
CA GLN A 118 -1.47 8.43 -15.17
C GLN A 118 -1.21 9.83 -14.61
N PRO A 119 0.03 10.13 -14.20
CA PRO A 119 0.34 11.40 -13.58
C PRO A 119 0.03 12.56 -14.55
N SER A 120 -0.47 13.67 -14.00
CA SER A 120 -0.72 14.89 -14.76
C SER A 120 0.56 15.41 -15.43
N PRO A 121 0.47 16.24 -16.49
CA PRO A 121 1.64 16.84 -17.12
C PRO A 121 2.53 17.62 -16.14
N ASP A 122 1.94 18.27 -15.15
CA ASP A 122 2.67 19.02 -14.14
C ASP A 122 3.41 18.09 -13.17
N MET A 123 2.79 16.99 -12.75
CA MET A 123 3.45 15.95 -11.97
C MET A 123 4.62 15.32 -12.75
N SER A 124 4.43 15.05 -14.04
CA SER A 124 5.47 14.50 -14.90
C SER A 124 6.66 15.44 -15.12
N ARG A 125 6.46 16.75 -15.01
CA ARG A 125 7.57 17.73 -15.05
C ARG A 125 8.41 17.72 -13.78
N ILE A 126 7.78 17.49 -12.62
CA ILE A 126 8.45 17.47 -11.31
C ILE A 126 9.11 16.12 -11.08
N TYR A 127 8.36 15.03 -11.21
CA TYR A 127 8.81 13.66 -10.95
C TYR A 127 9.20 12.97 -12.25
N LYS A 128 10.46 13.17 -12.67
CA LYS A 128 10.99 12.66 -13.95
C LYS A 128 11.34 11.18 -13.90
N ASN A 129 11.60 10.64 -12.71
CA ASN A 129 11.90 9.23 -12.55
C ASN A 129 10.60 8.42 -12.61
N GLN A 130 10.27 7.98 -13.82
CA GLN A 130 9.04 7.24 -14.12
C GLN A 130 9.37 5.90 -14.74
N ARG A 131 8.57 4.89 -14.43
CA ARG A 131 8.69 3.55 -15.00
C ARG A 131 7.33 3.03 -15.42
N ALA A 132 7.23 2.64 -16.68
CA ALA A 132 6.07 1.87 -17.13
C ALA A 132 6.04 0.52 -16.39
N HIS A 133 4.91 0.22 -15.75
CA HIS A 133 4.73 -0.99 -14.96
C HIS A 133 3.31 -1.50 -15.09
N ASP A 134 3.13 -2.68 -15.68
CA ASP A 134 1.85 -3.35 -15.75
C ASP A 134 1.45 -3.89 -14.36
N PRO A 135 0.35 -3.39 -13.76
CA PRO A 135 -0.08 -3.86 -12.44
C PRO A 135 -0.52 -5.33 -12.39
N LEU A 136 -0.73 -5.99 -13.53
CA LEU A 136 -1.00 -7.43 -13.57
C LEU A 136 0.24 -8.28 -13.34
N ASP A 137 1.44 -7.72 -13.53
CA ASP A 137 2.70 -8.46 -13.36
C ASP A 137 3.14 -8.49 -11.88
N ILE A 138 2.73 -9.55 -11.18
CA ILE A 138 3.09 -9.78 -9.77
C ILE A 138 4.60 -9.99 -9.56
N HIS A 139 5.32 -10.54 -10.54
CA HIS A 139 6.75 -10.78 -10.42
C HIS A 139 7.51 -9.45 -10.46
N ARG A 140 7.13 -8.59 -11.38
CA ARG A 140 7.68 -7.24 -11.46
C ARG A 140 7.29 -6.38 -10.25
N ALA A 141 6.06 -6.52 -9.76
CA ALA A 141 5.61 -5.87 -8.53
C ALA A 141 6.50 -6.25 -7.34
N ARG A 142 6.84 -7.53 -7.18
CA ARG A 142 7.72 -8.02 -6.10
C ARG A 142 9.16 -7.49 -6.24
N GLU A 143 9.68 -7.44 -7.46
CA GLU A 143 10.99 -6.85 -7.74
C GLU A 143 11.01 -5.36 -7.34
N ILE A 144 10.01 -4.59 -7.77
CA ILE A 144 9.89 -3.17 -7.43
C ILE A 144 9.77 -2.98 -5.91
N ALA A 145 8.94 -3.79 -5.25
CA ALA A 145 8.72 -3.70 -3.81
C ALA A 145 9.97 -4.04 -2.97
N SER A 146 10.93 -4.76 -3.52
CA SER A 146 12.16 -5.14 -2.81
C SER A 146 13.14 -3.98 -2.58
N SER A 147 12.96 -2.85 -3.27
CA SER A 147 13.79 -1.65 -3.14
C SER A 147 12.93 -0.48 -2.68
N GLU A 148 13.44 0.30 -1.74
CA GLU A 148 12.79 1.52 -1.23
C GLU A 148 13.59 2.80 -1.58
N ASP A 149 14.64 2.70 -2.36
CA ASP A 149 15.39 3.85 -2.88
C ASP A 149 15.74 3.61 -4.37
N PRO A 150 15.09 4.32 -5.29
CA PRO A 150 14.03 5.32 -5.09
C PRO A 150 12.73 4.72 -4.54
N ILE A 151 11.95 5.52 -3.78
CA ILE A 151 10.65 5.10 -3.26
C ILE A 151 9.66 4.89 -4.43
N PRO A 152 9.12 3.68 -4.64
CA PRO A 152 8.09 3.46 -5.65
C PRO A 152 6.76 4.06 -5.19
N VAL A 153 6.09 4.83 -6.05
CA VAL A 153 4.75 5.39 -5.82
C VAL A 153 3.85 4.98 -6.98
N GLY A 154 2.74 4.35 -6.65
CA GLY A 154 1.80 3.88 -7.65
C GLY A 154 1.13 2.57 -7.27
N ILE A 155 0.46 1.97 -8.25
CA ILE A 155 -0.15 0.66 -8.13
C ILE A 155 0.90 -0.39 -8.49
N LEU A 156 1.33 -1.17 -7.50
CA LEU A 156 2.30 -2.24 -7.71
C LEU A 156 1.63 -3.49 -8.29
N TYR A 157 0.45 -3.83 -7.77
CA TYR A 157 -0.29 -5.00 -8.22
C TYR A 157 -1.79 -4.75 -8.19
N GLN A 158 -2.47 -5.17 -9.26
CA GLN A 158 -3.92 -5.16 -9.35
C GLN A 158 -4.36 -6.34 -10.21
N ASN A 159 -5.14 -7.25 -9.65
CA ASN A 159 -5.73 -8.38 -10.36
C ASN A 159 -7.24 -8.43 -10.11
N PRO A 160 -8.06 -8.00 -11.08
CA PRO A 160 -9.51 -8.03 -10.96
C PRO A 160 -10.11 -9.44 -11.04
N GLU A 161 -9.34 -10.44 -11.50
CA GLU A 161 -9.78 -11.83 -11.61
C GLU A 161 -9.77 -12.56 -10.26
N VAL A 162 -9.14 -11.99 -9.22
CA VAL A 162 -9.18 -12.58 -7.88
C VAL A 162 -10.60 -12.45 -7.33
N PRO A 163 -11.29 -13.58 -7.08
CA PRO A 163 -12.68 -13.54 -6.68
C PRO A 163 -12.87 -12.90 -5.30
N CYS A 164 -13.84 -12.00 -5.18
CA CYS A 164 -14.22 -11.46 -3.90
C CYS A 164 -14.95 -12.52 -3.06
N TYR A 165 -14.60 -12.64 -1.79
CA TYR A 165 -15.19 -13.64 -0.87
C TYR A 165 -16.71 -13.52 -0.79
N GLU A 166 -17.26 -12.31 -0.77
CA GLU A 166 -18.69 -12.07 -0.74
C GLU A 166 -19.42 -12.63 -1.97
N ASP A 167 -18.77 -12.55 -3.14
CA ASP A 167 -19.33 -13.09 -4.38
C ASP A 167 -19.34 -14.62 -4.36
N LEU A 168 -18.25 -15.24 -3.88
CA LEU A 168 -18.16 -16.69 -3.70
C LEU A 168 -19.20 -17.22 -2.72
N ARG A 169 -19.49 -16.47 -1.66
CA ARG A 169 -20.50 -16.84 -0.64
C ARG A 169 -21.91 -16.47 -1.07
N GLY A 170 -22.10 -15.81 -2.22
CA GLY A 170 -23.41 -15.33 -2.65
C GLY A 170 -23.98 -14.24 -1.74
N ALA A 171 -23.11 -13.54 -0.97
CA ALA A 171 -23.50 -12.40 -0.16
C ALA A 171 -24.03 -11.30 -1.10
N GLY A 172 -25.21 -10.73 -0.78
CA GLY A 172 -25.88 -9.74 -1.63
C GLY A 172 -26.95 -10.31 -2.57
N LYS A 173 -27.07 -11.61 -2.70
CA LYS A 173 -28.28 -12.18 -3.31
C LYS A 173 -29.43 -12.05 -2.33
N PRO A 174 -30.61 -11.55 -2.75
CA PRO A 174 -31.77 -11.47 -1.88
C PRO A 174 -32.12 -12.89 -1.37
N ARG A 175 -31.96 -13.10 -0.08
CA ARG A 175 -32.38 -14.35 0.54
C ARG A 175 -33.88 -14.27 0.79
N THR A 176 -34.66 -15.02 0.03
CA THR A 176 -36.09 -15.20 0.35
C THR A 176 -36.20 -16.12 1.57
N VAL A 177 -37.25 -15.96 2.37
CA VAL A 177 -37.52 -16.83 3.53
C VAL A 177 -37.53 -18.32 3.11
N ASP A 178 -38.10 -18.60 1.95
CA ASP A 178 -38.12 -19.97 1.40
C ASP A 178 -36.75 -20.48 0.98
N GLY A 179 -35.87 -19.58 0.46
CA GLY A 179 -34.49 -19.93 0.13
C GLY A 179 -33.64 -20.24 1.37
N VAL A 180 -33.90 -19.54 2.46
CA VAL A 180 -33.24 -19.81 3.76
C VAL A 180 -33.72 -21.13 4.34
N ARG A 181 -35.04 -21.41 4.32
CA ARG A 181 -35.60 -22.69 4.79
C ARG A 181 -35.03 -23.89 3.99
N LYS A 182 -35.03 -23.81 2.66
CA LYS A 182 -34.48 -24.87 1.82
C LYS A 182 -32.97 -25.13 2.07
N GLY A 183 -32.22 -24.09 2.44
CA GLY A 183 -30.80 -24.24 2.81
C GLY A 183 -30.62 -24.95 4.17
N LEU A 184 -31.51 -24.70 5.14
CA LEU A 184 -31.47 -25.34 6.46
C LEU A 184 -31.95 -26.80 6.42
N ASP A 185 -32.85 -27.15 5.49
CA ASP A 185 -33.36 -28.49 5.33
C ASP A 185 -32.41 -29.42 4.52
N ALA A 186 -31.33 -28.84 3.96
CA ALA A 186 -30.34 -29.56 3.12
C ALA A 186 -29.04 -29.89 3.88
N GLU A 187 -28.88 -29.49 5.14
CA GLU A 187 -27.79 -29.84 6.07
C GLU A 187 -28.27 -30.96 7.04
#